data_7b452c39ad3f08775ab9c41ce738cf02
#
_entry.id   7b452c39ad3f08775ab9c41ce738cf02
#
_cell.length_a   1.000
_cell.length_b   1.000
_cell.length_c   1.000
_cell.angle_alpha   90.00
_cell.angle_beta   90.00
_cell.angle_gamma   90.00
#
_symmetry.space_group_name_H-M   'P 1'
#
loop_
_entity.id
_entity.type
_entity.pdbx_description
1 polymer ?
#
loop_
_entity_poly.entity_id
_entity_poly.type
_entity_poly.pdbx_seq_one_letter_code
_entity_poly.pdbx_strand_id
1 'polypeptide(L)'
;NGFNVPWAFGFSSLEDALADTDKFSYPLIVKPTDSAGSKGVTRVDKEEDLKEALEYAFKHSIKGNIIVEEFIEKQGCSSDSDSFSVNGVLQFVSFSAQRFDENAAGTFVPAAYSWPSTMNMQQESELRSELQRLLTLLHMKTAVYNIETRVGVNGKTYIMEVSPRGGGNRLSEMVRYSTGVDMITAGVRAA
;
A
#
# COMPACT_ATOMS: atom_id res chain seq x y z
N ASN A 1 15.38 6.31 -7.96
CA ASN A 1 15.32 4.97 -8.56
C ASN A 1 14.26 4.84 -9.68
N GLY A 2 13.46 5.90 -9.96
CA GLY A 2 12.54 5.98 -11.09
C GLY A 2 11.24 5.16 -10.95
N PHE A 3 10.84 4.81 -9.73
CA PHE A 3 9.49 4.28 -9.46
C PHE A 3 8.45 5.40 -9.49
N ASN A 4 7.26 5.08 -9.92
CA ASN A 4 6.11 5.96 -9.68
C ASN A 4 5.74 5.84 -8.19
N VAL A 5 5.93 6.91 -7.46
CA VAL A 5 5.59 7.03 -6.05
C VAL A 5 4.92 8.38 -5.80
N PRO A 6 4.02 8.51 -4.82
CA PRO A 6 3.54 9.81 -4.38
C PRO A 6 4.72 10.64 -3.87
N TRP A 7 4.63 11.97 -3.95
CA TRP A 7 5.52 12.79 -3.14
C TRP A 7 5.25 12.51 -1.66
N ALA A 8 6.28 12.57 -0.83
CA ALA A 8 6.15 12.26 0.57
C ALA A 8 7.18 13.03 1.42
N PHE A 9 6.76 13.48 2.60
CA PHE A 9 7.59 14.14 3.59
C PHE A 9 7.43 13.44 4.95
N GLY A 10 8.55 13.15 5.60
CA GLY A 10 8.58 12.55 6.94
C GLY A 10 8.77 13.61 8.02
N PHE A 11 8.04 13.47 9.13
CA PHE A 11 8.13 14.39 10.27
C PHE A 11 8.23 13.62 11.59
N SER A 12 9.00 14.17 12.52
CA SER A 12 9.15 13.69 13.88
C SER A 12 8.58 14.64 14.94
N SER A 13 8.07 15.81 14.51
CA SER A 13 7.36 16.75 15.37
C SER A 13 6.16 17.37 14.65
N LEU A 14 5.13 17.73 15.41
CA LEU A 14 3.95 18.43 14.90
C LEU A 14 4.33 19.85 14.43
N GLU A 15 5.25 20.50 15.13
CA GLU A 15 5.70 21.85 14.83
C GLU A 15 6.37 21.91 13.45
N ASP A 16 7.28 20.97 13.15
CA ASP A 16 7.94 20.89 11.84
C ASP A 16 6.96 20.63 10.71
N ALA A 17 5.99 19.74 10.95
CA ALA A 17 4.96 19.44 9.96
C ALA A 17 4.06 20.65 9.65
N LEU A 18 3.72 21.45 10.66
CA LEU A 18 2.93 22.67 10.50
C LEU A 18 3.72 23.82 9.88
N ALA A 19 5.05 23.83 10.04
CA ALA A 19 5.91 24.84 9.44
C ALA A 19 6.13 24.62 7.93
N ASP A 20 5.88 23.42 7.43
CA ASP A 20 6.14 23.01 6.04
C ASP A 20 4.86 22.92 5.16
N THR A 21 3.74 23.47 5.60
CA THR A 21 2.43 23.35 4.92
C THR A 21 2.41 23.91 3.50
N ASP A 22 3.25 24.87 3.18
CA ASP A 22 3.43 25.44 1.85
C ASP A 22 3.96 24.44 0.80
N LYS A 23 4.53 23.32 1.25
CA LYS A 23 5.00 22.21 0.39
C LYS A 23 3.90 21.23 0.02
N PHE A 24 2.74 21.33 0.64
CA PHE A 24 1.67 20.34 0.48
C PHE A 24 0.69 20.71 -0.62
N SER A 25 0.24 19.68 -1.33
CA SER A 25 -0.86 19.79 -2.30
C SER A 25 -1.99 18.84 -1.88
N TYR A 26 -3.20 19.32 -1.90
CA TYR A 26 -4.39 18.56 -1.49
C TYR A 26 -5.08 17.90 -2.69
N PRO A 27 -5.72 16.73 -2.54
CA PRO A 27 -5.80 15.95 -1.30
C PRO A 27 -4.48 15.24 -0.97
N LEU A 28 -4.26 14.99 0.32
CA LEU A 28 -3.09 14.28 0.83
C LEU A 28 -3.48 13.20 1.85
N ILE A 29 -2.55 12.34 2.21
CA ILE A 29 -2.66 11.36 3.28
C ILE A 29 -1.67 11.70 4.38
N VAL A 30 -2.14 11.68 5.62
CA VAL A 30 -1.30 11.71 6.82
C VAL A 30 -1.38 10.35 7.50
N LYS A 31 -0.23 9.75 7.82
CA LYS A 31 -0.19 8.43 8.45
C LYS A 31 1.04 8.22 9.33
N PRO A 32 0.95 7.41 10.42
CA PRO A 32 2.12 6.95 11.15
C PRO A 32 3.00 6.05 10.28
N THR A 33 4.30 6.04 10.54
CA THR A 33 5.25 5.15 9.83
C THR A 33 5.30 3.74 10.43
N ASP A 34 4.71 3.52 11.61
CA ASP A 34 4.87 2.33 12.43
C ASP A 34 3.55 1.84 13.07
N SER A 35 2.43 2.13 12.44
CA SER A 35 1.10 1.65 12.81
C SER A 35 0.62 0.55 11.86
N ALA A 36 -0.48 -0.11 12.20
CA ALA A 36 -1.12 -1.15 11.40
C ALA A 36 -2.64 -1.04 11.43
N GLY A 37 -3.31 -1.60 10.41
CA GLY A 37 -4.77 -1.61 10.32
C GLY A 37 -5.37 -0.22 10.14
N SER A 38 -4.68 0.64 9.40
CA SER A 38 -5.09 2.02 9.08
C SER A 38 -5.31 2.93 10.30
N LYS A 39 -4.78 2.57 11.47
CA LYS A 39 -4.86 3.42 12.67
C LYS A 39 -3.98 4.66 12.49
N GLY A 40 -4.54 5.83 12.71
CA GLY A 40 -3.83 7.10 12.53
C GLY A 40 -3.73 7.56 11.07
N VAL A 41 -4.38 6.87 10.12
CA VAL A 41 -4.40 7.25 8.71
C VAL A 41 -5.59 8.17 8.44
N THR A 42 -5.33 9.33 7.84
CA THR A 42 -6.36 10.32 7.50
C THR A 42 -6.12 10.88 6.10
N ARG A 43 -7.14 10.91 5.28
CA ARG A 43 -7.17 11.71 4.06
C ARG A 43 -7.54 13.14 4.45
N VAL A 44 -6.78 14.08 3.93
CA VAL A 44 -7.00 15.52 4.14
C VAL A 44 -7.28 16.16 2.80
N ASP A 45 -8.47 16.70 2.63
CA ASP A 45 -8.89 17.33 1.38
C ASP A 45 -8.61 18.84 1.34
N LYS A 46 -8.41 19.46 2.50
CA LYS A 46 -8.16 20.91 2.63
C LYS A 46 -7.29 21.22 3.85
N GLU A 47 -6.62 22.36 3.81
CA GLU A 47 -5.64 22.78 4.81
C GLU A 47 -6.21 22.88 6.23
N GLU A 48 -7.47 23.29 6.38
CA GLU A 48 -8.11 23.48 7.69
C GLU A 48 -8.17 22.17 8.50
N ASP A 49 -8.24 21.02 7.84
CA ASP A 49 -8.34 19.71 8.48
C ASP A 49 -6.95 19.09 8.78
N LEU A 50 -5.87 19.72 8.29
CA LEU A 50 -4.51 19.15 8.36
C LEU A 50 -4.03 18.96 9.79
N LYS A 51 -4.21 19.97 10.65
CA LYS A 51 -3.71 19.94 12.03
C LYS A 51 -4.29 18.77 12.82
N GLU A 52 -5.60 18.55 12.72
CA GLU A 52 -6.25 17.43 13.41
C GLU A 52 -5.73 16.07 12.89
N ALA A 53 -5.53 15.95 11.59
CA ALA A 53 -4.97 14.75 10.98
C ALA A 53 -3.53 14.46 11.43
N LEU A 54 -2.68 15.48 11.54
CA LEU A 54 -1.32 15.37 12.05
C LEU A 54 -1.31 14.92 13.52
N GLU A 55 -2.11 15.57 14.38
CA GLU A 55 -2.25 15.20 15.79
C GLU A 55 -2.72 13.75 15.96
N TYR A 56 -3.69 13.33 15.14
CA TYR A 56 -4.20 11.97 15.14
C TYR A 56 -3.12 10.95 14.72
N ALA A 57 -2.34 11.24 13.69
CA ALA A 57 -1.26 10.38 13.24
C ALA A 57 -0.14 10.26 14.30
N PHE A 58 0.31 11.37 14.88
CA PHE A 58 1.31 11.37 15.97
C PHE A 58 0.83 10.57 17.18
N LYS A 59 -0.44 10.68 17.57
CA LYS A 59 -1.03 9.91 18.67
C LYS A 59 -0.96 8.40 18.45
N HIS A 60 -0.98 7.94 17.18
CA HIS A 60 -0.97 6.53 16.80
C HIS A 60 0.41 6.01 16.38
N SER A 61 1.41 6.88 16.28
CA SER A 61 2.79 6.47 16.04
C SER A 61 3.45 6.01 17.33
N ILE A 62 4.10 4.84 17.28
CA ILE A 62 4.84 4.28 18.43
C ILE A 62 6.15 5.05 18.63
N LYS A 63 6.82 5.42 17.54
CA LYS A 63 8.12 6.11 17.56
C LYS A 63 8.02 7.62 17.39
N GLY A 64 6.80 8.17 17.29
CA GLY A 64 6.59 9.59 17.04
C GLY A 64 6.99 10.06 15.65
N ASN A 65 6.93 9.18 14.65
CA ASN A 65 7.22 9.52 13.25
C ASN A 65 5.99 9.34 12.38
N ILE A 66 5.71 10.34 11.58
CA ILE A 66 4.62 10.33 10.60
C ILE A 66 5.13 10.62 9.20
N ILE A 67 4.30 10.33 8.20
CA ILE A 67 4.51 10.72 6.81
C ILE A 67 3.28 11.47 6.30
N VAL A 68 3.52 12.54 5.56
CA VAL A 68 2.53 13.27 4.76
C VAL A 68 2.84 12.97 3.31
N GLU A 69 1.87 12.45 2.56
CA GLU A 69 2.08 12.05 1.17
C GLU A 69 0.91 12.44 0.27
N GLU A 70 1.17 12.58 -1.02
CA GLU A 70 0.16 12.79 -2.04
C GLU A 70 -0.91 11.69 -1.97
N PHE A 71 -2.17 12.07 -1.99
CA PHE A 71 -3.25 11.11 -2.18
C PHE A 71 -3.39 10.78 -3.67
N ILE A 72 -3.02 9.57 -4.05
CA ILE A 72 -3.18 9.11 -5.43
C ILE A 72 -4.64 8.74 -5.65
N GLU A 73 -5.37 9.62 -6.35
CA GLU A 73 -6.73 9.31 -6.80
C GLU A 73 -6.71 8.10 -7.72
N LYS A 74 -7.54 7.09 -7.38
CA LYS A 74 -7.52 5.79 -8.07
C LYS A 74 -8.42 5.76 -9.28
N GLN A 75 -7.94 5.11 -10.34
CA GLN A 75 -8.75 4.59 -11.42
C GLN A 75 -9.15 3.15 -11.08
N GLY A 76 -10.44 2.87 -10.99
CA GLY A 76 -10.92 1.53 -10.60
C GLY A 76 -10.68 1.22 -9.11
N CYS A 77 -10.25 0.00 -8.80
CA CYS A 77 -9.95 -0.46 -7.45
C CYS A 77 -8.44 -0.49 -7.18
N SER A 78 -8.03 -0.21 -5.96
CA SER A 78 -6.69 -0.61 -5.49
C SER A 78 -6.58 -2.13 -5.49
N SER A 79 -5.37 -2.65 -5.51
CA SER A 79 -5.10 -4.07 -5.41
C SER A 79 -4.25 -4.35 -4.18
N ASP A 80 -4.64 -5.35 -3.43
CA ASP A 80 -3.87 -5.97 -2.36
C ASP A 80 -3.68 -7.44 -2.72
N SER A 81 -2.48 -7.95 -2.63
CA SER A 81 -2.14 -9.30 -3.07
C SER A 81 -1.01 -9.90 -2.25
N ASP A 82 -1.09 -11.21 -2.05
CA ASP A 82 0.09 -11.97 -1.67
C ASP A 82 0.87 -12.40 -2.91
N SER A 83 2.19 -12.33 -2.82
CA SER A 83 3.11 -12.72 -3.88
C SER A 83 4.29 -13.51 -3.32
N PHE A 84 5.04 -14.16 -4.21
CA PHE A 84 6.12 -15.07 -3.84
C PHE A 84 7.31 -14.96 -4.79
N SER A 85 8.51 -14.89 -4.21
CA SER A 85 9.76 -14.98 -4.98
C SER A 85 10.58 -16.21 -4.59
N VAL A 86 11.38 -16.70 -5.54
CA VAL A 86 12.37 -17.76 -5.32
C VAL A 86 13.72 -17.24 -5.81
N ASN A 87 14.71 -17.22 -4.94
CA ASN A 87 16.06 -16.70 -5.24
C ASN A 87 16.03 -15.28 -5.87
N GLY A 88 15.12 -14.43 -5.40
CA GLY A 88 14.98 -13.06 -5.89
C GLY A 88 14.14 -12.89 -7.17
N VAL A 89 13.67 -13.99 -7.76
CA VAL A 89 12.82 -13.97 -8.95
C VAL A 89 11.35 -14.09 -8.54
N LEU A 90 10.53 -13.11 -8.92
CA LEU A 90 9.08 -13.09 -8.65
C LEU A 90 8.40 -14.22 -9.44
N GLN A 91 7.98 -15.28 -8.74
CA GLN A 91 7.33 -16.45 -9.31
C GLN A 91 5.82 -16.25 -9.43
N PHE A 92 5.23 -15.60 -8.45
CA PHE A 92 3.79 -15.41 -8.37
C PHE A 92 3.46 -14.02 -7.85
N VAL A 93 2.49 -13.39 -8.49
CA VAL A 93 1.73 -12.24 -8.00
C VAL A 93 0.33 -12.32 -8.60
N SER A 94 -0.67 -12.06 -7.78
CA SER A 94 -2.08 -12.04 -8.18
C SER A 94 -2.69 -10.73 -7.75
N PHE A 95 -3.13 -9.93 -8.70
CA PHE A 95 -3.76 -8.64 -8.39
C PHE A 95 -5.25 -8.84 -8.15
N SER A 96 -5.74 -8.33 -7.03
CA SER A 96 -7.16 -8.32 -6.66
C SER A 96 -7.80 -6.96 -6.96
N ALA A 97 -9.12 -6.89 -6.84
CA ALA A 97 -9.84 -5.63 -6.68
C ALA A 97 -10.25 -5.48 -5.21
N GLN A 98 -9.61 -4.56 -4.52
CA GLN A 98 -9.82 -4.24 -3.12
C GLN A 98 -10.99 -3.25 -2.97
N ARG A 99 -11.98 -3.61 -2.16
CA ARG A 99 -13.19 -2.82 -1.97
C ARG A 99 -13.31 -2.34 -0.53
N PHE A 100 -13.76 -1.12 -0.39
CA PHE A 100 -13.93 -0.44 0.90
C PHE A 100 -15.39 -0.11 1.13
N ASP A 101 -15.78 -0.06 2.40
CA ASP A 101 -17.09 0.44 2.83
C ASP A 101 -16.91 1.86 3.36
N GLU A 102 -17.49 2.83 2.66
CA GLU A 102 -17.40 4.26 3.01
C GLU A 102 -18.17 4.59 4.31
N ASN A 103 -19.07 3.70 4.74
CA ASN A 103 -19.84 3.86 5.98
C ASN A 103 -19.18 3.14 7.18
N ALA A 104 -18.09 2.41 6.95
CA ALA A 104 -17.37 1.75 8.05
C ALA A 104 -16.61 2.75 8.91
N ALA A 105 -16.45 2.44 10.19
CA ALA A 105 -15.65 3.24 11.12
C ALA A 105 -14.18 3.38 10.69
N GLY A 106 -13.67 2.45 9.87
CA GLY A 106 -12.33 2.48 9.26
C GLY A 106 -12.44 2.46 7.75
N THR A 107 -12.62 3.61 7.12
CA THR A 107 -12.83 3.75 5.68
C THR A 107 -11.68 3.24 4.81
N PHE A 108 -10.48 3.09 5.39
CA PHE A 108 -9.29 2.53 4.74
C PHE A 108 -9.06 1.04 5.05
N VAL A 109 -9.98 0.39 5.77
CA VAL A 109 -9.95 -1.06 6.01
C VAL A 109 -10.72 -1.76 4.90
N PRO A 110 -10.12 -2.70 4.15
CA PRO A 110 -10.82 -3.41 3.09
C PRO A 110 -12.00 -4.22 3.63
N ALA A 111 -13.16 -4.06 3.01
CA ALA A 111 -14.38 -4.81 3.34
C ALA A 111 -14.52 -6.09 2.51
N ALA A 112 -13.98 -6.11 1.28
CA ALA A 112 -14.04 -7.27 0.40
C ALA A 112 -12.93 -7.24 -0.65
N TYR A 113 -12.66 -8.41 -1.23
CA TYR A 113 -11.76 -8.60 -2.36
C TYR A 113 -12.47 -9.36 -3.47
N SER A 114 -12.11 -9.08 -4.71
CA SER A 114 -12.58 -9.86 -5.86
C SER A 114 -11.45 -10.06 -6.87
N TRP A 115 -11.54 -11.14 -7.64
CA TRP A 115 -10.65 -11.46 -8.76
C TRP A 115 -11.46 -11.64 -10.03
N PRO A 116 -10.91 -11.23 -11.19
CA PRO A 116 -9.62 -10.55 -11.36
C PRO A 116 -9.63 -9.11 -10.82
N SER A 117 -8.47 -8.43 -10.92
CA SER A 117 -8.34 -6.99 -10.65
C SER A 117 -9.14 -6.14 -11.63
N THR A 118 -9.25 -4.85 -11.38
CA THR A 118 -9.84 -3.88 -12.33
C THR A 118 -8.81 -3.32 -13.33
N MET A 119 -7.56 -3.75 -13.22
CA MET A 119 -6.47 -3.34 -14.10
C MET A 119 -6.53 -4.06 -15.45
N ASN A 120 -6.03 -3.40 -16.50
CA ASN A 120 -5.81 -4.05 -17.77
C ASN A 120 -4.47 -4.82 -17.79
N MET A 121 -4.27 -5.67 -18.80
CA MET A 121 -3.08 -6.53 -18.92
C MET A 121 -1.76 -5.72 -18.97
N GLN A 122 -1.76 -4.53 -19.55
CA GLN A 122 -0.57 -3.68 -19.62
C GLN A 122 -0.18 -3.16 -18.23
N GLN A 123 -1.15 -2.69 -17.47
CA GLN A 123 -0.95 -2.20 -16.07
C GLN A 123 -0.45 -3.32 -15.16
N GLU A 124 -1.03 -4.51 -15.24
CA GLU A 124 -0.55 -5.67 -14.47
C GLU A 124 0.87 -6.08 -14.87
N SER A 125 1.19 -6.07 -16.17
CA SER A 125 2.54 -6.37 -16.67
C SER A 125 3.57 -5.35 -16.21
N GLU A 126 3.22 -4.06 -16.24
CA GLU A 126 4.06 -2.97 -15.74
C GLU A 126 4.36 -3.15 -14.23
N LEU A 127 3.30 -3.36 -13.41
CA LEU A 127 3.46 -3.58 -11.98
C LEU A 127 4.30 -4.82 -11.67
N ARG A 128 4.10 -5.92 -12.40
CA ARG A 128 4.92 -7.12 -12.25
C ARG A 128 6.40 -6.83 -12.52
N SER A 129 6.70 -6.06 -13.55
CA SER A 129 8.06 -5.67 -13.91
C SER A 129 8.68 -4.75 -12.86
N GLU A 130 7.93 -3.77 -12.36
CA GLU A 130 8.36 -2.85 -11.31
C GLU A 130 8.58 -3.59 -9.96
N LEU A 131 7.73 -4.53 -9.60
CA LEU A 131 7.90 -5.38 -8.43
C LEU A 131 9.17 -6.21 -8.54
N GLN A 132 9.43 -6.86 -9.69
CA GLN A 132 10.67 -7.59 -9.91
C GLN A 132 11.89 -6.66 -9.78
N ARG A 133 11.82 -5.46 -10.33
CA ARG A 133 12.89 -4.46 -10.24
C ARG A 133 13.12 -4.04 -8.77
N LEU A 134 12.06 -3.83 -8.00
CA LEU A 134 12.13 -3.53 -6.56
C LEU A 134 12.81 -4.66 -5.78
N LEU A 135 12.36 -5.91 -5.98
CA LEU A 135 12.95 -7.08 -5.31
C LEU A 135 14.45 -7.21 -5.62
N THR A 136 14.84 -6.95 -6.86
CA THR A 136 16.26 -6.97 -7.29
C THR A 136 17.07 -5.88 -6.58
N LEU A 137 16.57 -4.64 -6.52
CA LEU A 137 17.25 -3.53 -5.84
C LEU A 137 17.39 -3.75 -4.34
N LEU A 138 16.41 -4.40 -3.70
CA LEU A 138 16.45 -4.73 -2.28
C LEU A 138 17.22 -6.02 -1.97
N HIS A 139 17.80 -6.68 -2.97
CA HIS A 139 18.51 -7.96 -2.84
C HIS A 139 17.67 -9.05 -2.17
N MET A 140 16.36 -9.04 -2.43
CA MET A 140 15.45 -10.00 -1.86
C MET A 140 15.76 -11.42 -2.34
N LYS A 141 15.39 -12.40 -1.53
CA LYS A 141 15.66 -13.83 -1.78
C LYS A 141 14.33 -14.60 -2.00
N THR A 142 14.19 -15.74 -1.37
CA THR A 142 12.95 -16.51 -1.35
C THR A 142 12.09 -16.01 -0.20
N ALA A 143 10.90 -15.50 -0.50
CA ALA A 143 9.99 -14.96 0.51
C ALA A 143 8.57 -14.77 -0.02
N VAL A 144 7.63 -14.68 0.91
CA VAL A 144 6.26 -14.19 0.68
C VAL A 144 6.23 -12.69 0.90
N TYR A 145 5.42 -11.98 0.13
CA TYR A 145 5.19 -10.54 0.27
C TYR A 145 3.70 -10.25 0.21
N ASN A 146 3.26 -9.33 1.05
CA ASN A 146 1.99 -8.63 0.83
C ASN A 146 2.29 -7.34 0.08
N ILE A 147 1.54 -7.06 -0.98
CA ILE A 147 1.80 -5.96 -1.91
C ILE A 147 0.52 -5.19 -2.14
N GLU A 148 0.55 -3.89 -1.84
CA GLU A 148 -0.51 -2.98 -2.24
C GLU A 148 -0.08 -2.16 -3.46
N THR A 149 -0.98 -2.09 -4.45
CA THR A 149 -0.78 -1.34 -5.68
C THR A 149 -2.01 -0.53 -6.04
N ARG A 150 -1.81 0.49 -6.88
CA ARG A 150 -2.88 1.36 -7.36
C ARG A 150 -2.60 1.83 -8.77
N VAL A 151 -3.65 1.99 -9.56
CA VAL A 151 -3.60 2.77 -10.80
C VAL A 151 -4.20 4.14 -10.50
N GLY A 152 -3.44 5.19 -10.75
CA GLY A 152 -3.91 6.56 -10.60
C GLY A 152 -4.81 7.00 -11.76
N VAL A 153 -5.65 8.02 -11.54
CA VAL A 153 -6.46 8.64 -12.61
C VAL A 153 -5.60 9.20 -13.77
N ASN A 154 -4.31 9.43 -13.52
CA ASN A 154 -3.33 9.78 -14.54
C ASN A 154 -2.85 8.57 -15.40
N GLY A 155 -3.42 7.40 -15.16
CA GLY A 155 -3.10 6.14 -15.87
C GLY A 155 -1.81 5.46 -15.40
N LYS A 156 -1.03 6.06 -14.50
CA LYS A 156 0.22 5.47 -14.00
C LYS A 156 -0.06 4.41 -12.95
N THR A 157 0.78 3.39 -12.93
CA THR A 157 0.79 2.35 -11.91
C THR A 157 1.70 2.74 -10.74
N TYR A 158 1.27 2.44 -9.52
CA TYR A 158 1.98 2.76 -8.29
C TYR A 158 2.10 1.53 -7.40
N ILE A 159 3.30 1.29 -6.88
CA ILE A 159 3.51 0.40 -5.74
C ILE A 159 3.31 1.24 -4.48
N MET A 160 2.27 0.94 -3.70
CA MET A 160 1.92 1.70 -2.50
C MET A 160 2.63 1.16 -1.26
N GLU A 161 2.68 -0.17 -1.13
CA GLU A 161 3.34 -0.85 -0.01
C GLU A 161 3.83 -2.23 -0.44
N VAL A 162 5.00 -2.64 0.09
CA VAL A 162 5.50 -4.02 0.01
C VAL A 162 5.98 -4.43 1.39
N SER A 163 5.33 -5.43 1.97
CA SER A 163 5.68 -6.00 3.26
C SER A 163 6.22 -7.42 3.08
N PRO A 164 7.36 -7.80 3.70
CA PRO A 164 7.96 -9.14 3.55
C PRO A 164 7.24 -10.17 4.45
N ARG A 165 5.93 -10.28 4.30
CA ARG A 165 5.02 -11.19 5.01
C ARG A 165 3.76 -11.41 4.21
N GLY A 166 2.96 -12.41 4.52
CA GLY A 166 1.61 -12.56 3.97
C GLY A 166 0.65 -11.50 4.48
N GLY A 167 -0.38 -11.22 3.70
CA GLY A 167 -1.44 -10.27 4.01
C GLY A 167 -2.34 -10.71 5.18
N GLY A 168 -3.02 -9.73 5.78
CA GLY A 168 -4.05 -9.96 6.80
C GLY A 168 -5.38 -10.42 6.20
N ASN A 169 -6.43 -10.41 7.02
CA ASN A 169 -7.83 -10.64 6.59
C ASN A 169 -8.04 -11.94 5.78
N ARG A 170 -7.25 -12.98 6.06
CA ARG A 170 -7.28 -14.27 5.34
C ARG A 170 -6.97 -14.14 3.83
N LEU A 171 -6.19 -13.14 3.43
CA LEU A 171 -5.89 -12.88 2.03
C LEU A 171 -5.25 -14.09 1.34
N SER A 172 -4.30 -14.78 1.98
CA SER A 172 -3.66 -15.98 1.43
C SER A 172 -4.66 -17.09 1.11
N GLU A 173 -5.73 -17.26 1.94
CA GLU A 173 -6.79 -18.23 1.65
C GLU A 173 -7.63 -17.78 0.44
N MET A 174 -7.97 -16.50 0.35
CA MET A 174 -8.70 -15.96 -0.80
C MET A 174 -7.90 -16.08 -2.09
N VAL A 175 -6.60 -15.83 -2.05
CA VAL A 175 -5.67 -16.07 -3.18
C VAL A 175 -5.70 -17.54 -3.59
N ARG A 176 -5.66 -18.46 -2.63
CA ARG A 176 -5.75 -19.90 -2.92
C ARG A 176 -7.06 -20.27 -3.62
N TYR A 177 -8.20 -19.76 -3.15
CA TYR A 177 -9.50 -20.05 -3.76
C TYR A 177 -9.64 -19.45 -5.16
N SER A 178 -9.08 -18.26 -5.39
CA SER A 178 -9.20 -17.56 -6.68
C SER A 178 -8.19 -18.01 -7.74
N THR A 179 -7.00 -18.47 -7.31
CA THR A 179 -5.88 -18.78 -8.22
C THR A 179 -5.36 -20.20 -8.17
N GLY A 180 -5.73 -20.97 -7.11
CA GLY A 180 -5.18 -22.29 -6.82
C GLY A 180 -3.81 -22.29 -6.14
N VAL A 181 -3.17 -21.12 -5.96
CA VAL A 181 -1.83 -21.02 -5.36
C VAL A 181 -1.91 -20.93 -3.84
N ASP A 182 -1.28 -21.87 -3.14
CA ASP A 182 -1.22 -21.92 -1.68
C ASP A 182 -0.01 -21.15 -1.14
N MET A 183 -0.23 -19.89 -0.82
CA MET A 183 0.82 -18.98 -0.31
C MET A 183 1.31 -19.37 1.09
N ILE A 184 0.47 -19.98 1.91
CA ILE A 184 0.85 -20.46 3.26
C ILE A 184 1.86 -21.59 3.12
N THR A 185 1.53 -22.61 2.31
CA THR A 185 2.46 -23.73 2.03
C THR A 185 3.75 -23.24 1.37
N ALA A 186 3.68 -22.29 0.43
CA ALA A 186 4.85 -21.67 -0.18
C ALA A 186 5.76 -21.01 0.86
N GLY A 187 5.18 -20.21 1.76
CA GLY A 187 5.90 -19.55 2.84
C GLY A 187 6.58 -20.54 3.81
N VAL A 188 5.89 -21.59 4.23
CA VAL A 188 6.46 -22.63 5.12
C VAL A 188 7.63 -23.36 4.45
N ARG A 189 7.54 -23.63 3.13
CA ARG A 189 8.63 -24.28 2.39
C ARG A 189 9.82 -23.37 2.13
N ALA A 190 9.62 -22.05 2.22
CA ALA A 190 10.66 -21.05 2.01
C ALA A 190 11.49 -20.75 3.28
N ALA A 191 10.95 -21.09 4.46
CA ALA A 191 11.59 -20.91 5.77
C ALA A 191 12.55 -22.06 6.07
#